data_61fb6f4ffe6600f587c44c62bce829cb
#
_entry.id   61fb6f4ffe6600f587c44c62bce829cb
#
_cell.length_a   1.000
_cell.length_b   1.000
_cell.length_c   1.000
_cell.angle_alpha   90.00
_cell.angle_beta   90.00
_cell.angle_gamma   90.00
#
_symmetry.space_group_name_H-M   'P 1'
#
loop_
_entity.id
_entity.type
_entity.pdbx_description
1 polymer ?
#
loop_
_entity_poly.entity_id
_entity_poly.type
_entity_poly.pdbx_seq_one_letter_code
_entity_poly.pdbx_strand_id
1 'polypeptide(L)'
;MPGFIDAHSHPASSGLSHLRNVDIDLRSIKEIRNAIYERAKITPPGEWILGFKYDDTKIREGRLINRYDLDEAAPNHPVRITHRGGHSTYVNSNALNLMGYNRDTPDPEGGKIGRDPKNGELTGQLLETADYPLSKLIPDKFTQKDYHEGVKLITKMMTK
;
A
#
# COMPACT_ATOMS: atom_id res chain seq x y z
N MET A 1 -24.06 29.31 9.12
CA MET A 1 -23.97 29.09 7.67
C MET A 1 -24.06 27.59 7.44
N PRO A 2 -24.74 27.11 6.38
CA PRO A 2 -24.64 25.72 5.96
C PRO A 2 -23.17 25.40 5.61
N GLY A 3 -22.72 24.17 5.91
CA GLY A 3 -21.37 23.71 5.55
C GLY A 3 -21.24 23.49 4.04
N PHE A 4 -20.00 23.32 3.57
CA PHE A 4 -19.73 22.93 2.20
C PHE A 4 -20.20 21.50 1.95
N ILE A 5 -20.68 21.23 0.74
CA ILE A 5 -21.03 19.88 0.27
C ILE A 5 -19.89 19.42 -0.63
N ASP A 6 -19.18 18.35 -0.22
CA ASP A 6 -18.20 17.68 -1.07
C ASP A 6 -18.95 16.73 -2.01
N ALA A 7 -18.91 17.04 -3.30
CA ALA A 7 -19.56 16.25 -4.35
C ALA A 7 -18.74 15.05 -4.83
N HIS A 8 -17.48 14.89 -4.37
CA HIS A 8 -16.59 13.80 -4.76
C HIS A 8 -15.79 13.28 -3.57
N SER A 9 -16.36 12.33 -2.86
CA SER A 9 -15.67 11.69 -1.72
C SER A 9 -15.92 10.18 -1.69
N HIS A 10 -14.99 9.46 -1.09
CA HIS A 10 -15.02 7.99 -0.96
C HIS A 10 -15.02 7.55 0.51
N PRO A 11 -16.01 7.95 1.32
CA PRO A 11 -15.95 7.76 2.77
C PRO A 11 -15.92 6.28 3.18
N ALA A 12 -16.63 5.40 2.46
CA ALA A 12 -16.66 3.98 2.78
C ALA A 12 -15.29 3.33 2.62
N SER A 13 -14.64 3.47 1.47
CA SER A 13 -13.31 2.90 1.21
C SER A 13 -12.22 3.55 2.05
N SER A 14 -12.30 4.86 2.25
CA SER A 14 -11.38 5.58 3.15
C SER A 14 -11.52 5.09 4.59
N GLY A 15 -12.74 4.91 5.07
CA GLY A 15 -13.01 4.39 6.40
C GLY A 15 -12.43 2.97 6.60
N LEU A 16 -12.61 2.09 5.64
CA LEU A 16 -12.03 0.73 5.65
C LEU A 16 -10.50 0.78 5.66
N SER A 17 -9.91 1.64 4.84
CA SER A 17 -8.45 1.79 4.81
C SER A 17 -7.92 2.25 6.17
N HIS A 18 -8.52 3.23 6.80
CA HIS A 18 -8.14 3.68 8.15
C HIS A 18 -8.38 2.62 9.24
N LEU A 19 -9.35 1.73 9.05
CA LEU A 19 -9.67 0.68 10.01
C LEU A 19 -8.67 -0.48 9.98
N ARG A 20 -8.18 -0.85 8.79
CA ARG A 20 -7.44 -2.10 8.57
C ARG A 20 -6.00 -1.92 8.10
N ASN A 21 -5.72 -0.86 7.35
CA ASN A 21 -4.42 -0.66 6.74
C ASN A 21 -3.53 0.24 7.61
N VAL A 22 -2.25 0.21 7.35
CA VAL A 22 -1.27 1.10 7.99
C VAL A 22 -1.31 2.46 7.28
N ASP A 23 -1.64 3.53 8.01
CA ASP A 23 -1.51 4.89 7.50
C ASP A 23 -0.01 5.25 7.44
N ILE A 24 0.49 5.46 6.23
CA ILE A 24 1.89 5.75 5.96
C ILE A 24 2.11 7.14 5.35
N ASP A 25 1.22 8.10 5.63
CA ASP A 25 1.49 9.52 5.37
C ASP A 25 2.58 10.05 6.31
N LEU A 26 3.78 9.50 6.14
CA LEU A 26 4.96 9.73 6.96
C LEU A 26 6.03 10.49 6.17
N ARG A 27 7.11 10.89 6.82
CA ARG A 27 8.10 11.80 6.23
C ARG A 27 9.45 11.14 5.94
N SER A 28 9.62 9.87 6.30
CA SER A 28 10.86 9.13 6.02
C SER A 28 10.59 7.65 5.78
N ILE A 29 11.46 7.01 5.00
CA ILE A 29 11.44 5.56 4.79
C ILE A 29 11.61 4.82 6.12
N LYS A 30 12.42 5.36 7.02
CA LYS A 30 12.61 4.79 8.35
C LYS A 30 11.30 4.75 9.15
N GLU A 31 10.53 5.83 9.13
CA GLU A 31 9.22 5.88 9.81
C GLU A 31 8.24 4.89 9.18
N ILE A 32 8.21 4.77 7.84
CA ILE A 32 7.37 3.80 7.13
C ILE A 32 7.76 2.37 7.51
N ARG A 33 9.05 2.04 7.49
CA ARG A 33 9.56 0.73 7.90
C ARG A 33 9.12 0.39 9.32
N ASN A 34 9.24 1.32 10.24
CA ASN A 34 8.82 1.12 11.64
C ASN A 34 7.30 0.87 11.73
N ALA A 35 6.48 1.63 11.01
CA ALA A 35 5.03 1.43 11.00
C ALA A 35 4.63 0.04 10.45
N ILE A 36 5.27 -0.40 9.37
CA ILE A 36 5.09 -1.75 8.80
C ILE A 36 5.58 -2.82 9.77
N TYR A 37 6.73 -2.63 10.40
CA TYR A 37 7.28 -3.57 11.39
C TYR A 37 6.36 -3.74 12.60
N GLU A 38 5.83 -2.65 13.17
CA GLU A 38 4.88 -2.73 14.29
C GLU A 38 3.60 -3.47 13.87
N ARG A 39 3.12 -3.29 12.65
CA ARG A 39 2.00 -4.07 12.12
C ARG A 39 2.36 -5.54 11.97
N ALA A 40 3.57 -5.87 11.51
CA ALA A 40 4.03 -7.25 11.34
C ALA A 40 4.02 -8.05 12.65
N LYS A 41 4.33 -7.41 13.78
CA LYS A 41 4.31 -8.06 15.11
C LYS A 41 2.94 -8.62 15.52
N ILE A 42 1.87 -8.01 15.04
CA ILE A 42 0.49 -8.35 15.42
C ILE A 42 -0.29 -9.02 14.29
N THR A 43 0.31 -9.19 13.13
CA THR A 43 -0.28 -9.87 11.97
C THR A 43 0.20 -11.32 11.96
N PRO A 44 -0.69 -12.32 11.79
CA PRO A 44 -0.27 -13.71 11.65
C PRO A 44 0.71 -13.88 10.48
N PRO A 45 1.79 -14.69 10.63
CA PRO A 45 2.77 -14.91 9.56
C PRO A 45 2.11 -15.35 8.25
N GLY A 46 2.59 -14.81 7.13
CA GLY A 46 2.05 -15.07 5.79
C GLY A 46 0.80 -14.25 5.43
N GLU A 47 0.17 -13.56 6.36
CA GLU A 47 -0.93 -12.64 6.03
C GLU A 47 -0.40 -11.31 5.47
N TRP A 48 -1.22 -10.68 4.61
CA TRP A 48 -0.90 -9.42 3.96
C TRP A 48 -0.85 -8.25 4.94
N ILE A 49 0.16 -7.38 4.76
CA ILE A 49 0.23 -6.07 5.38
C ILE A 49 -0.02 -5.01 4.29
N LEU A 50 -1.06 -4.22 4.50
CA LEU A 50 -1.47 -3.20 3.54
C LEU A 50 -1.19 -1.80 4.11
N GLY A 51 -0.46 -0.99 3.35
CA GLY A 51 -0.22 0.42 3.63
C GLY A 51 -0.91 1.32 2.61
N PHE A 52 -1.26 2.54 3.01
CA PHE A 52 -1.92 3.52 2.14
C PHE A 52 -1.43 4.94 2.41
N LYS A 53 -1.67 5.85 1.47
CA LYS A 53 -1.24 7.26 1.50
C LYS A 53 0.27 7.48 1.40
N TYR A 54 1.02 6.56 0.80
CA TYR A 54 2.42 6.85 0.50
C TYR A 54 2.53 8.08 -0.41
N ASP A 55 3.45 8.97 -0.06
CA ASP A 55 3.70 10.20 -0.81
C ASP A 55 5.21 10.40 -0.91
N ASP A 56 5.78 10.07 -2.06
CA ASP A 56 7.21 10.16 -2.31
C ASP A 56 7.75 11.60 -2.26
N THR A 57 6.89 12.58 -2.56
CA THR A 57 7.28 14.00 -2.50
C THR A 57 7.58 14.50 -1.09
N LYS A 58 7.12 13.76 -0.08
CA LYS A 58 7.33 14.09 1.33
C LYS A 58 8.51 13.36 1.97
N ILE A 59 9.15 12.44 1.25
CA ILE A 59 10.19 11.55 1.79
C ILE A 59 11.53 12.26 1.85
N ARG A 60 12.08 12.38 3.08
CA ARG A 60 13.33 13.11 3.35
C ARG A 60 14.55 12.48 2.68
N GLU A 61 14.55 11.17 2.49
CA GLU A 61 15.67 10.43 1.87
C GLU A 61 15.85 10.74 0.37
N GLY A 62 14.89 11.43 -0.28
CA GLY A 62 14.97 11.84 -1.68
C GLY A 62 14.97 10.66 -2.66
N ARG A 63 14.52 9.50 -2.23
CA ARG A 63 14.36 8.30 -3.06
C ARG A 63 13.02 7.62 -2.82
N LEU A 64 12.59 6.83 -3.77
CA LEU A 64 11.43 5.98 -3.59
C LEU A 64 11.71 4.86 -2.57
N ILE A 65 10.64 4.44 -1.88
CA ILE A 65 10.67 3.19 -1.12
C ILE A 65 10.82 2.03 -2.10
N ASN A 66 11.53 0.98 -1.71
CA ASN A 66 11.75 -0.19 -2.54
C ASN A 66 11.47 -1.50 -1.80
N ARG A 67 11.53 -2.63 -2.52
CA ARG A 67 11.24 -3.94 -1.96
C ARG A 67 12.11 -4.29 -0.75
N TYR A 68 13.38 -3.89 -0.74
CA TYR A 68 14.31 -4.22 0.34
C TYR A 68 13.97 -3.50 1.64
N ASP A 69 13.52 -2.24 1.54
CA ASP A 69 13.02 -1.51 2.71
C ASP A 69 11.85 -2.24 3.38
N LEU A 70 10.98 -2.85 2.57
CA LEU A 70 9.80 -3.58 3.02
C LEU A 70 10.13 -5.00 3.47
N ASP A 71 11.11 -5.66 2.83
CA ASP A 71 11.61 -6.98 3.25
C ASP A 71 12.20 -6.93 4.65
N GLU A 72 13.01 -5.89 4.95
CA GLU A 72 13.56 -5.69 6.30
C GLU A 72 12.47 -5.42 7.34
N ALA A 73 11.42 -4.69 6.97
CA ALA A 73 10.33 -4.35 7.89
C ALA A 73 9.41 -5.54 8.19
N ALA A 74 9.15 -6.40 7.21
CA ALA A 74 8.21 -7.51 7.33
C ALA A 74 8.66 -8.74 6.52
N PRO A 75 9.73 -9.44 6.94
CA PRO A 75 10.33 -10.54 6.18
C PRO A 75 9.40 -11.74 6.00
N ASN A 76 8.42 -11.92 6.89
CA ASN A 76 7.52 -13.08 6.90
C ASN A 76 6.12 -12.75 6.34
N HIS A 77 5.94 -11.58 5.72
CA HIS A 77 4.63 -11.10 5.25
C HIS A 77 4.73 -10.57 3.83
N PRO A 78 3.75 -10.82 2.96
CA PRO A 78 3.61 -10.03 1.76
C PRO A 78 3.13 -8.61 2.13
N VAL A 79 3.81 -7.60 1.57
CA VAL A 79 3.51 -6.18 1.84
C VAL A 79 3.09 -5.50 0.55
N ARG A 80 2.01 -4.72 0.62
CA ARG A 80 1.58 -3.79 -0.41
C ARG A 80 1.40 -2.40 0.17
N ILE A 81 2.00 -1.40 -0.46
CA ILE A 81 1.82 0.02 -0.15
C ILE A 81 1.24 0.73 -1.36
N THR A 82 0.12 1.42 -1.21
CA THR A 82 -0.50 2.20 -2.28
C THR A 82 -0.12 3.66 -2.15
N HIS A 83 0.34 4.24 -3.25
CA HIS A 83 0.60 5.66 -3.35
C HIS A 83 -0.72 6.45 -3.29
N ARG A 84 -0.69 7.65 -2.71
CA ARG A 84 -1.88 8.50 -2.54
C ARG A 84 -2.59 8.86 -3.85
N GLY A 85 -1.84 8.93 -4.96
CA GLY A 85 -2.39 9.20 -6.30
C GLY A 85 -3.12 8.00 -6.93
N GLY A 86 -3.00 6.79 -6.36
CA GLY A 86 -3.68 5.59 -6.85
C GLY A 86 -3.05 4.91 -8.07
N HIS A 87 -2.01 5.50 -8.68
CA HIS A 87 -1.39 5.02 -9.93
C HIS A 87 -0.12 4.19 -9.73
N SER A 88 0.38 4.11 -8.51
CA SER A 88 1.56 3.31 -8.19
C SER A 88 1.40 2.56 -6.87
N THR A 89 1.95 1.36 -6.88
CA THR A 89 1.96 0.43 -5.76
C THR A 89 3.40 0.00 -5.51
N TYR A 90 3.76 -0.20 -4.26
CA TYR A 90 5.07 -0.70 -3.86
C TYR A 90 4.89 -1.98 -3.08
N VAL A 91 5.64 -3.00 -3.43
CA VAL A 91 5.52 -4.34 -2.84
C VAL A 91 6.90 -4.87 -2.44
N ASN A 92 6.91 -5.80 -1.49
CA ASN A 92 8.12 -6.50 -1.09
C ASN A 92 8.39 -7.76 -1.92
N SER A 93 9.50 -8.43 -1.67
CA SER A 93 9.89 -9.65 -2.39
C SER A 93 8.89 -10.79 -2.23
N ASN A 94 8.28 -10.94 -1.05
CA ASN A 94 7.24 -11.95 -0.84
C ASN A 94 6.02 -11.73 -1.74
N ALA A 95 5.58 -10.49 -1.87
CA ALA A 95 4.47 -10.14 -2.75
C ALA A 95 4.81 -10.37 -4.23
N LEU A 96 6.03 -9.98 -4.67
CA LEU A 96 6.49 -10.25 -6.04
C LEU A 96 6.51 -11.74 -6.35
N ASN A 97 6.99 -12.56 -5.41
CA ASN A 97 7.00 -14.02 -5.55
C ASN A 97 5.58 -14.59 -5.68
N LEU A 98 4.63 -14.12 -4.87
CA LEU A 98 3.22 -14.55 -4.97
C LEU A 98 2.58 -14.16 -6.29
N MET A 99 2.98 -13.01 -6.88
CA MET A 99 2.55 -12.58 -8.21
C MET A 99 3.21 -13.38 -9.35
N GLY A 100 4.26 -14.16 -9.06
CA GLY A 100 5.10 -14.81 -10.07
C GLY A 100 5.98 -13.84 -10.84
N TYR A 101 6.19 -12.62 -10.33
CA TYR A 101 7.02 -11.61 -10.97
C TYR A 101 8.51 -11.84 -10.67
N ASN A 102 9.31 -11.85 -11.71
CA ASN A 102 10.75 -11.99 -11.64
C ASN A 102 11.42 -11.02 -12.63
N ARG A 103 12.75 -11.06 -12.69
CA ARG A 103 13.54 -10.18 -13.53
C ARG A 103 13.13 -10.22 -15.02
N ASP A 104 12.73 -11.40 -15.50
CA ASP A 104 12.42 -11.64 -16.92
C ASP A 104 10.93 -11.42 -17.24
N THR A 105 10.09 -11.13 -16.25
CA THR A 105 8.67 -10.86 -16.44
C THR A 105 8.51 -9.59 -17.29
N PRO A 106 7.83 -9.64 -18.46
CA PRO A 106 7.63 -8.45 -19.27
C PRO A 106 6.67 -7.45 -18.61
N ASP A 107 6.79 -6.19 -18.97
CA ASP A 107 5.82 -5.19 -18.57
C ASP A 107 4.45 -5.54 -19.18
N PRO A 108 3.36 -5.49 -18.42
CA PRO A 108 2.02 -5.71 -18.95
C PRO A 108 1.56 -4.51 -19.80
N GLU A 109 0.61 -4.76 -20.69
CA GLU A 109 -0.02 -3.69 -21.45
C GLU A 109 -0.63 -2.63 -20.53
N GLY A 110 -0.29 -1.36 -20.75
CA GLY A 110 -0.76 -0.23 -19.93
C GLY A 110 -0.15 -0.15 -18.53
N GLY A 111 0.91 -0.92 -18.23
CA GLY A 111 1.58 -0.88 -16.94
C GLY A 111 3.09 -1.02 -17.03
N LYS A 112 3.77 -0.83 -15.90
CA LYS A 112 5.23 -0.96 -15.83
C LYS A 112 5.66 -1.58 -14.51
N ILE A 113 6.59 -2.54 -14.59
CA ILE A 113 7.26 -3.14 -13.44
C ILE A 113 8.59 -2.43 -13.23
N GLY A 114 8.74 -1.79 -12.07
CA GLY A 114 9.95 -1.02 -11.74
C GLY A 114 11.19 -1.89 -11.63
N ARG A 115 12.26 -1.50 -12.31
CA ARG A 115 13.57 -2.18 -12.31
C ARG A 115 14.70 -1.22 -11.97
N ASP A 116 15.68 -1.73 -11.27
CA ASP A 116 16.93 -1.01 -11.05
C ASP A 116 17.69 -0.92 -12.38
N PRO A 117 18.03 0.28 -12.87
CA PRO A 117 18.70 0.47 -14.15
C PRO A 117 20.11 -0.12 -14.20
N LYS A 118 20.74 -0.40 -13.05
CA LYS A 118 22.10 -0.91 -12.99
C LYS A 118 22.16 -2.41 -13.16
N ASN A 119 21.19 -3.16 -12.65
CA ASN A 119 21.24 -4.61 -12.58
C ASN A 119 19.99 -5.30 -13.12
N GLY A 120 18.91 -4.55 -13.43
CA GLY A 120 17.66 -5.08 -13.94
C GLY A 120 16.77 -5.75 -12.88
N GLU A 121 17.18 -5.74 -11.60
CA GLU A 121 16.40 -6.32 -10.52
C GLU A 121 15.12 -5.53 -10.25
N LEU A 122 14.04 -6.24 -9.89
CA LEU A 122 12.77 -5.60 -9.57
C LEU A 122 12.91 -4.74 -8.31
N THR A 123 12.46 -3.49 -8.38
CA THR A 123 12.49 -2.56 -7.25
C THR A 123 11.31 -2.74 -6.30
N GLY A 124 10.26 -3.43 -6.74
CA GLY A 124 8.99 -3.53 -6.04
C GLY A 124 7.98 -2.46 -6.41
N GLN A 125 8.34 -1.48 -7.24
CA GLN A 125 7.39 -0.52 -7.79
C GLN A 125 6.57 -1.13 -8.92
N LEU A 126 5.25 -0.95 -8.87
CA LEU A 126 4.30 -1.39 -9.88
C LEU A 126 3.44 -0.19 -10.30
N LEU A 127 3.37 0.08 -11.59
CA LEU A 127 2.61 1.20 -12.14
C LEU A 127 1.41 0.67 -12.92
N GLU A 128 0.28 1.31 -12.73
CA GLU A 128 -0.98 1.06 -13.43
C GLU A 128 -1.36 -0.43 -13.43
N THR A 129 -1.56 -1.04 -14.61
CA THR A 129 -2.01 -2.43 -14.74
C THR A 129 -1.03 -3.46 -14.18
N ALA A 130 0.22 -3.07 -13.88
CA ALA A 130 1.21 -3.99 -13.30
C ALA A 130 0.82 -4.48 -11.89
N ASP A 131 -0.06 -3.78 -11.18
CA ASP A 131 -0.53 -4.20 -9.86
C ASP A 131 -1.84 -5.03 -9.89
N TYR A 132 -2.49 -5.22 -11.05
CA TYR A 132 -3.76 -5.94 -11.17
C TYR A 132 -3.75 -7.36 -10.60
N PRO A 133 -2.67 -8.16 -10.70
CA PRO A 133 -2.66 -9.50 -10.09
C PRO A 133 -2.88 -9.46 -8.57
N LEU A 134 -2.52 -8.36 -7.89
CA LEU A 134 -2.71 -8.21 -6.44
C LEU A 134 -4.18 -8.28 -6.02
N SER A 135 -5.10 -7.85 -6.88
CA SER A 135 -6.55 -7.90 -6.59
C SER A 135 -7.07 -9.31 -6.38
N LYS A 136 -6.40 -10.31 -6.98
CA LYS A 136 -6.75 -11.74 -6.82
C LYS A 136 -6.02 -12.40 -5.65
N LEU A 137 -4.89 -11.85 -5.23
CA LEU A 137 -4.03 -12.41 -4.20
C LEU A 137 -4.34 -11.85 -2.80
N ILE A 138 -4.79 -10.60 -2.75
CA ILE A 138 -5.16 -9.97 -1.49
C ILE A 138 -6.62 -10.34 -1.17
N PRO A 139 -6.87 -11.08 -0.07
CA PRO A 139 -8.23 -11.45 0.29
C PRO A 139 -9.07 -10.21 0.61
N ASP A 140 -10.26 -10.12 0.02
CA ASP A 140 -11.28 -9.18 0.47
C ASP A 140 -11.93 -9.77 1.73
N LYS A 141 -11.44 -9.33 2.89
CA LYS A 141 -11.90 -9.83 4.19
C LYS A 141 -12.83 -8.84 4.91
N PHE A 142 -13.37 -7.84 4.21
CA PHE A 142 -14.26 -6.87 4.84
C PHE A 142 -15.66 -7.43 5.02
N THR A 143 -16.14 -7.35 6.25
CA THR A 143 -17.50 -7.71 6.63
C THR A 143 -18.41 -6.47 6.58
N GLN A 144 -19.73 -6.67 6.58
CA GLN A 144 -20.67 -5.55 6.71
C GLN A 144 -20.44 -4.74 7.98
N LYS A 145 -19.99 -5.38 9.06
CA LYS A 145 -19.59 -4.70 10.29
C LYS A 145 -18.41 -3.77 10.06
N ASP A 146 -17.40 -4.21 9.31
CA ASP A 146 -16.23 -3.37 8.99
C ASP A 146 -16.64 -2.12 8.21
N TYR A 147 -17.58 -2.25 7.26
CA TYR A 147 -18.10 -1.09 6.53
C TYR A 147 -18.79 -0.09 7.49
N HIS A 148 -19.63 -0.55 8.40
CA HIS A 148 -20.27 0.31 9.38
C HIS A 148 -19.26 1.02 10.30
N GLU A 149 -18.29 0.28 10.81
CA GLU A 149 -17.24 0.86 11.67
C GLU A 149 -16.33 1.82 10.90
N GLY A 150 -15.99 1.49 9.65
CA GLY A 150 -15.21 2.36 8.77
C GLY A 150 -15.93 3.68 8.49
N VAL A 151 -17.22 3.64 8.16
CA VAL A 151 -18.02 4.86 7.95
C VAL A 151 -18.11 5.69 9.21
N LYS A 152 -18.35 5.10 10.38
CA LYS A 152 -18.34 5.82 11.65
C LYS A 152 -17.01 6.50 11.93
N LEU A 153 -15.91 5.77 11.68
CA LEU A 153 -14.56 6.29 11.88
C LEU A 153 -14.30 7.52 11.01
N ILE A 154 -14.53 7.38 9.69
CA ILE A 154 -14.24 8.45 8.74
C ILE A 154 -15.14 9.68 8.98
N THR A 155 -16.41 9.48 9.28
CA THR A 155 -17.34 10.58 9.61
C THR A 155 -16.82 11.36 10.81
N LYS A 156 -16.38 10.67 11.87
CA LYS A 156 -15.77 11.32 13.05
C LYS A 156 -14.50 12.09 12.73
N MET A 157 -13.71 11.63 11.76
CA MET A 157 -12.49 12.32 11.31
C MET A 157 -12.82 13.58 10.50
N MET A 158 -13.87 13.53 9.68
CA MET A 158 -14.29 14.65 8.82
C MET A 158 -15.02 15.77 9.59
N THR A 159 -15.53 15.49 10.80
CA THR A 159 -16.26 16.46 11.63
C THR A 159 -15.40 17.13 12.71
N LYS A 160 -14.09 16.89 12.72
CA LYS A 160 -13.10 17.55 13.59
C LYS A 160 -12.45 18.75 12.89
#